data_06ba1c43586d5de063abe091337e89ce
#
_entry.id   06ba1c43586d5de063abe091337e89ce
#
_cell.length_a   1.000
_cell.length_b   1.000
_cell.length_c   1.000
_cell.angle_alpha   90.00
_cell.angle_beta   90.00
_cell.angle_gamma   90.00
#
_symmetry.space_group_name_H-M   'P 1'
#
loop_
_entity.id
_entity.type
_entity.pdbx_description
1 polymer ?
#
loop_
_entity_poly.entity_id
_entity_poly.type
_entity_poly.pdbx_seq_one_letter_code
_entity_poly.pdbx_strand_id
1 'polypeptide(L)'
;MFGLIAISDVSMAQKSRKSTKRTAKTKTKANIQATAPTTVDTTATVAAVQEKPAAPASDTLIKPVKKSLRPDQAVESMTMNDRTPLSYEYLRADDAVYRHKIMRELDCREKMNLSFMYSADADNGNQRFISILLQALQDSAVTAFSDERFTTPMTKAEIAKMVAGEEIEIATYDTLGNVNGTTKKRNEVNLDSFYRFHLKEEVIFDKESSRLFWRILGIAPVKNVITSGGVDLGASELFWVYYPDLRPILAKYEVYNGKNFSGRMSWEELFENRLFSARVIKTSMDNPKDLLIKNYPGLNENGLLQLFEGENVKERIFNYEQDLWSY
;
A
#
# COMPACT_ATOMS: atom_id res chain seq x y z
N MET A 1 -8.26 70.25 1.62
CA MET A 1 -7.79 69.92 0.26
C MET A 1 -8.32 68.58 -0.10
N PHE A 2 -9.36 68.56 -0.92
CA PHE A 2 -10.06 67.35 -1.41
C PHE A 2 -9.32 66.86 -2.69
N GLY A 3 -8.92 65.61 -2.74
CA GLY A 3 -8.45 64.95 -3.93
C GLY A 3 -9.42 63.90 -4.42
N LEU A 4 -10.12 64.18 -5.49
CA LEU A 4 -10.98 63.23 -6.24
C LEU A 4 -10.10 62.24 -6.98
N ILE A 5 -10.39 60.93 -6.85
CA ILE A 5 -9.84 59.90 -7.71
C ILE A 5 -10.98 59.39 -8.59
N ALA A 6 -10.81 59.55 -9.90
CA ALA A 6 -11.72 59.13 -10.94
C ALA A 6 -11.68 57.59 -11.14
N ILE A 7 -12.88 57.01 -11.23
CA ILE A 7 -13.12 55.62 -11.59
C ILE A 7 -13.27 55.58 -13.12
N SER A 8 -12.45 54.78 -13.80
CA SER A 8 -12.58 54.48 -15.22
C SER A 8 -13.28 53.13 -15.42
N ASP A 9 -14.48 53.18 -15.98
CA ASP A 9 -15.25 52.05 -16.49
C ASP A 9 -14.54 51.38 -17.67
N VAL A 10 -14.35 50.07 -17.60
CA VAL A 10 -13.94 49.25 -18.75
C VAL A 10 -15.13 48.45 -19.24
N SER A 11 -15.62 48.88 -20.41
CA SER A 11 -16.72 48.28 -21.19
C SER A 11 -16.34 46.88 -21.70
N MET A 12 -17.22 45.93 -21.42
CA MET A 12 -17.20 44.56 -21.95
C MET A 12 -17.81 44.48 -23.35
N ALA A 13 -17.02 44.12 -24.33
CA ALA A 13 -17.47 43.86 -25.69
C ALA A 13 -17.80 42.35 -25.85
N GLN A 14 -19.04 42.07 -25.97
CA GLN A 14 -19.61 40.76 -26.28
C GLN A 14 -19.54 40.49 -27.80
N LYS A 15 -18.79 39.46 -28.21
CA LYS A 15 -18.71 39.01 -29.60
C LYS A 15 -19.46 37.69 -29.79
N SER A 16 -20.68 37.80 -30.37
CA SER A 16 -21.49 36.67 -30.78
C SER A 16 -20.86 35.96 -32.00
N ARG A 17 -20.70 34.64 -31.97
CA ARG A 17 -20.39 33.81 -33.13
C ARG A 17 -21.60 33.00 -33.56
N LYS A 18 -22.04 33.26 -34.79
CA LYS A 18 -23.10 32.58 -35.53
C LYS A 18 -22.80 31.09 -35.74
N SER A 19 -23.80 30.27 -35.51
CA SER A 19 -23.88 28.88 -35.90
C SER A 19 -24.16 28.75 -37.41
N THR A 20 -23.38 27.96 -38.09
CA THR A 20 -23.70 27.50 -39.46
C THR A 20 -24.15 26.04 -39.42
N LYS A 21 -25.45 25.82 -39.68
CA LYS A 21 -26.04 24.52 -40.00
C LYS A 21 -25.46 23.99 -41.32
N ARG A 22 -25.05 22.77 -41.34
CA ARG A 22 -24.87 22.01 -42.59
C ARG A 22 -25.66 20.72 -42.53
N THR A 23 -26.73 20.68 -43.33
CA THR A 23 -27.55 19.55 -43.72
C THR A 23 -26.81 18.67 -44.74
N ALA A 24 -26.84 17.36 -44.59
CA ALA A 24 -26.63 16.41 -45.69
C ALA A 24 -27.40 15.10 -45.40
N LYS A 25 -28.28 14.94 -46.16
CA LYS A 25 -29.03 14.02 -47.06
C LYS A 25 -28.86 12.53 -46.74
N THR A 26 -30.00 11.98 -46.46
CA THR A 26 -30.49 10.61 -46.51
C THR A 26 -30.25 9.96 -47.89
N LYS A 27 -29.83 8.69 -47.91
CA LYS A 27 -30.18 7.75 -49.00
C LYS A 27 -30.51 6.38 -48.41
N THR A 28 -31.78 6.09 -48.46
CA THR A 28 -32.50 4.82 -48.31
C THR A 28 -32.16 3.89 -49.50
N LYS A 29 -31.92 2.62 -49.25
CA LYS A 29 -32.29 1.55 -50.18
C LYS A 29 -32.73 0.32 -49.39
N ALA A 30 -34.01 0.04 -49.49
CA ALA A 30 -34.65 -1.21 -49.16
C ALA A 30 -34.28 -2.30 -50.14
N ASN A 31 -34.18 -3.53 -49.68
CA ASN A 31 -34.57 -4.67 -50.52
C ASN A 31 -35.17 -5.75 -49.62
N ILE A 32 -36.44 -6.01 -49.93
CA ILE A 32 -37.31 -7.05 -49.39
C ILE A 32 -37.18 -8.25 -50.33
N GLN A 33 -36.99 -9.44 -49.81
CA GLN A 33 -37.53 -10.65 -50.43
C GLN A 33 -37.79 -11.73 -49.38
N ALA A 34 -39.05 -12.06 -49.30
CA ALA A 34 -39.61 -13.17 -48.52
C ALA A 34 -39.45 -14.48 -49.30
N THR A 35 -39.35 -15.56 -48.55
CA THR A 35 -40.14 -16.80 -48.79
C THR A 35 -39.83 -17.82 -47.66
N ALA A 36 -40.91 -18.32 -47.05
CA ALA A 36 -40.98 -19.55 -46.25
C ALA A 36 -41.45 -20.70 -47.16
N PRO A 37 -41.72 -21.95 -46.64
CA PRO A 37 -41.39 -22.68 -45.43
C PRO A 37 -40.93 -24.15 -45.70
N THR A 38 -40.88 -24.95 -44.59
CA THR A 38 -40.94 -26.46 -44.56
C THR A 38 -39.57 -27.11 -44.32
N THR A 39 -39.31 -27.86 -43.34
CA THR A 39 -39.85 -29.09 -42.74
C THR A 39 -39.09 -29.47 -41.48
N VAL A 40 -39.81 -30.09 -40.59
CA VAL A 40 -39.37 -30.72 -39.34
C VAL A 40 -38.43 -31.88 -39.61
N ASP A 41 -37.26 -31.92 -38.95
CA ASP A 41 -36.61 -33.20 -38.66
C ASP A 41 -35.94 -33.12 -37.28
N THR A 42 -36.49 -33.99 -36.42
CA THR A 42 -36.08 -34.24 -35.04
C THR A 42 -34.87 -35.15 -35.05
N THR A 43 -33.69 -34.59 -34.82
CA THR A 43 -32.56 -35.44 -34.40
C THR A 43 -31.87 -34.74 -33.23
N ALA A 44 -32.09 -35.29 -32.05
CA ALA A 44 -31.42 -34.90 -30.81
C ALA A 44 -29.91 -35.18 -30.96
N THR A 45 -29.16 -34.13 -31.28
CA THR A 45 -27.70 -34.14 -31.09
C THR A 45 -27.41 -33.55 -29.73
N VAL A 46 -26.98 -34.40 -28.84
CA VAL A 46 -26.41 -34.01 -27.54
C VAL A 46 -25.18 -33.14 -27.86
N ALA A 47 -25.39 -31.82 -27.76
CA ALA A 47 -24.28 -30.89 -27.80
C ALA A 47 -23.44 -31.11 -26.53
N ALA A 48 -22.27 -31.70 -26.73
CA ALA A 48 -21.22 -31.70 -25.71
C ALA A 48 -20.99 -30.26 -25.25
N VAL A 49 -21.33 -29.98 -23.99
CA VAL A 49 -20.92 -28.73 -23.32
C VAL A 49 -19.40 -28.77 -23.32
N GLN A 50 -18.78 -28.03 -24.22
CA GLN A 50 -17.37 -27.75 -24.15
C GLN A 50 -17.19 -26.93 -22.86
N GLU A 51 -16.67 -27.58 -21.83
CA GLU A 51 -16.13 -26.89 -20.65
C GLU A 51 -15.13 -25.85 -21.15
N LYS A 52 -15.52 -24.59 -20.98
CA LYS A 52 -14.63 -23.46 -21.13
C LYS A 52 -13.43 -23.70 -20.20
N PRO A 53 -12.19 -23.80 -20.70
CA PRO A 53 -11.05 -24.01 -19.82
C PRO A 53 -11.06 -22.94 -18.74
N ALA A 54 -10.99 -23.37 -17.49
CA ALA A 54 -10.93 -22.51 -16.33
C ALA A 54 -9.81 -21.47 -16.59
N ALA A 55 -10.18 -20.20 -16.55
CA ALA A 55 -9.21 -19.13 -16.67
C ALA A 55 -8.07 -19.37 -15.66
N PRO A 56 -6.80 -19.17 -16.04
CA PRO A 56 -5.69 -19.36 -15.13
C PRO A 56 -5.96 -18.53 -13.87
N ALA A 57 -5.71 -19.14 -12.71
CA ALA A 57 -5.88 -18.48 -11.41
C ALA A 57 -5.23 -17.10 -11.48
N SER A 58 -6.05 -16.07 -11.39
CA SER A 58 -5.57 -14.70 -11.51
C SER A 58 -4.58 -14.42 -10.37
N ASP A 59 -3.36 -14.01 -10.69
CA ASP A 59 -2.32 -13.57 -9.73
C ASP A 59 -2.72 -12.26 -9.00
N THR A 60 -4.00 -12.11 -8.72
CA THR A 60 -4.54 -10.95 -8.01
C THR A 60 -4.22 -11.07 -6.53
N LEU A 61 -3.40 -10.14 -6.03
CA LEU A 61 -3.01 -10.06 -4.62
C LEU A 61 -4.17 -9.57 -3.74
N ILE A 62 -5.00 -8.68 -4.30
CA ILE A 62 -6.13 -8.10 -3.60
C ILE A 62 -7.33 -8.00 -4.55
N LYS A 63 -8.53 -8.19 -4.03
CA LYS A 63 -9.76 -8.02 -4.83
C LYS A 63 -9.87 -6.57 -5.31
N PRO A 64 -10.22 -6.35 -6.59
CA PRO A 64 -10.46 -5.01 -7.08
C PRO A 64 -11.63 -4.37 -6.33
N VAL A 65 -11.41 -3.16 -5.86
CA VAL A 65 -12.42 -2.40 -5.16
C VAL A 65 -13.46 -1.88 -6.15
N LYS A 66 -14.73 -2.10 -5.85
CA LYS A 66 -15.84 -1.52 -6.61
C LYS A 66 -16.00 -0.07 -6.16
N LYS A 67 -15.67 0.86 -7.05
CA LYS A 67 -15.94 2.29 -6.80
C LYS A 67 -17.43 2.56 -6.85
N SER A 68 -17.92 3.42 -5.96
CA SER A 68 -19.29 3.91 -6.00
C SER A 68 -19.57 4.62 -7.33
N LEU A 69 -20.74 4.37 -7.92
CA LEU A 69 -21.20 5.04 -9.15
C LEU A 69 -21.66 6.48 -8.90
N ARG A 70 -21.83 6.85 -7.66
CA ARG A 70 -22.26 8.18 -7.22
C ARG A 70 -21.37 8.67 -6.10
N PRO A 71 -21.18 9.99 -5.92
CA PRO A 71 -20.47 10.52 -4.77
C PRO A 71 -21.15 10.07 -3.47
N ASP A 72 -20.44 9.42 -2.59
CA ASP A 72 -20.91 8.98 -1.28
C ASP A 72 -20.69 10.06 -0.20
N GLN A 73 -20.18 11.21 -0.60
CA GLN A 73 -19.90 12.33 0.29
C GLN A 73 -20.74 13.54 -0.08
N ALA A 74 -21.28 14.22 0.94
CA ALA A 74 -22.03 15.46 0.77
C ALA A 74 -21.12 16.67 0.43
N VAL A 75 -19.83 16.54 0.61
CA VAL A 75 -18.82 17.58 0.38
C VAL A 75 -17.95 17.20 -0.82
N GLU A 76 -17.65 18.16 -1.68
CA GLU A 76 -16.66 17.96 -2.73
C GLU A 76 -15.27 17.92 -2.10
N SER A 77 -14.61 16.77 -2.16
CA SER A 77 -13.22 16.60 -1.73
C SER A 77 -12.28 16.74 -2.91
N MET A 78 -11.27 17.60 -2.80
CA MET A 78 -10.18 17.61 -3.76
C MET A 78 -9.42 16.28 -3.70
N THR A 79 -9.26 15.64 -4.85
CA THR A 79 -8.47 14.41 -4.97
C THR A 79 -7.00 14.67 -4.66
N MET A 80 -6.38 13.80 -3.87
CA MET A 80 -4.95 13.90 -3.54
C MET A 80 -4.04 13.38 -4.66
N ASN A 81 -4.59 13.04 -5.82
CA ASN A 81 -3.87 12.40 -6.93
C ASN A 81 -2.68 13.21 -7.47
N ASP A 82 -2.73 14.55 -7.31
CA ASP A 82 -1.70 15.46 -7.82
C ASP A 82 -0.61 15.78 -6.79
N ARG A 83 -0.68 15.20 -5.57
CA ARG A 83 0.35 15.42 -4.57
C ARG A 83 1.65 14.73 -4.98
N THR A 84 2.72 15.49 -4.88
CA THR A 84 4.10 15.01 -5.03
C THR A 84 4.70 14.76 -3.65
N PRO A 85 5.60 13.77 -3.51
CA PRO A 85 6.28 13.53 -2.24
C PRO A 85 7.15 14.72 -1.84
N LEU A 86 7.40 14.87 -0.54
CA LEU A 86 8.29 15.89 0.01
C LEU A 86 9.70 15.74 -0.57
N SER A 87 10.33 16.86 -0.95
CA SER A 87 11.70 16.82 -1.46
C SER A 87 12.68 16.45 -0.33
N TYR A 88 13.60 15.53 -0.62
CA TYR A 88 14.69 15.23 0.30
C TYR A 88 15.86 16.18 0.07
N GLU A 89 16.46 16.64 1.14
CA GLU A 89 17.76 17.29 1.10
C GLU A 89 18.82 16.28 0.64
N TYR A 90 19.74 16.73 -0.18
CA TYR A 90 20.85 15.90 -0.67
C TYR A 90 21.88 15.73 0.45
N LEU A 91 22.21 14.48 0.77
CA LEU A 91 23.21 14.14 1.78
C LEU A 91 24.45 13.56 1.10
N ARG A 92 25.60 14.13 1.35
CA ARG A 92 26.87 13.63 0.83
C ARG A 92 27.44 12.55 1.75
N ALA A 93 28.01 11.52 1.16
CA ALA A 93 28.59 10.42 1.94
C ALA A 93 29.76 10.89 2.82
N ASP A 94 30.53 11.89 2.35
CA ASP A 94 31.69 12.44 3.05
C ASP A 94 31.32 13.32 4.26
N ASP A 95 30.10 13.85 4.26
CA ASP A 95 29.58 14.70 5.33
C ASP A 95 28.79 13.90 6.39
N ALA A 96 28.48 12.64 6.10
CA ALA A 96 27.80 11.71 6.99
C ALA A 96 28.75 11.16 8.07
N VAL A 97 29.02 11.94 9.10
CA VAL A 97 29.98 11.59 10.18
C VAL A 97 29.44 10.50 11.10
N TYR A 98 28.13 10.48 11.33
CA TYR A 98 27.45 9.47 12.12
C TYR A 98 26.39 8.80 11.26
N ARG A 99 26.44 7.47 11.19
CA ARG A 99 25.57 6.71 10.33
C ARG A 99 25.26 5.35 10.94
N HIS A 100 23.99 5.13 11.32
CA HIS A 100 23.55 3.87 11.87
C HIS A 100 22.23 3.42 11.25
N LYS A 101 22.12 2.12 11.03
CA LYS A 101 20.89 1.47 10.57
C LYS A 101 20.12 0.97 11.78
N ILE A 102 18.83 1.23 11.78
CA ILE A 102 17.92 0.83 12.85
C ILE A 102 16.71 0.17 12.22
N MET A 103 16.30 -0.94 12.81
CA MET A 103 15.04 -1.59 12.47
C MET A 103 14.06 -1.38 13.62
N ARG A 104 12.87 -0.92 13.28
CA ARG A 104 11.78 -0.72 14.23
C ARG A 104 10.60 -1.61 13.89
N GLU A 105 9.90 -2.08 14.90
CA GLU A 105 8.61 -2.75 14.78
C GLU A 105 7.50 -1.76 15.12
N LEU A 106 6.58 -1.58 14.19
CA LEU A 106 5.35 -0.81 14.33
C LEU A 106 4.21 -1.79 14.59
N ASP A 107 3.49 -1.64 15.71
CA ASP A 107 2.28 -2.40 16.02
C ASP A 107 1.05 -1.52 15.78
N CYS A 108 0.19 -1.93 14.86
CA CYS A 108 -1.01 -1.19 14.47
C CYS A 108 -2.09 -1.17 15.56
N ARG A 109 -1.98 -2.02 16.58
CA ARG A 109 -2.92 -2.06 17.72
C ARG A 109 -2.67 -0.94 18.73
N GLU A 110 -1.51 -0.31 18.66
CA GLU A 110 -1.23 0.85 19.49
C GLU A 110 -2.12 2.03 19.12
N LYS A 111 -2.54 2.80 20.13
CA LYS A 111 -3.50 3.90 19.96
C LYS A 111 -3.10 4.92 18.89
N MET A 112 -1.81 5.19 18.75
CA MET A 112 -1.26 6.12 17.78
C MET A 112 -1.32 5.57 16.35
N ASN A 113 -1.25 4.24 16.21
CA ASN A 113 -1.16 3.54 14.94
C ASN A 113 -2.50 2.99 14.42
N LEU A 114 -3.63 3.28 15.08
CA LEU A 114 -4.93 2.73 14.69
C LEU A 114 -5.36 3.09 13.25
N SER A 115 -4.86 4.20 12.71
CA SER A 115 -5.11 4.60 11.32
C SER A 115 -4.62 3.56 10.29
N PHE A 116 -3.58 2.77 10.63
CA PHE A 116 -3.05 1.71 9.77
C PHE A 116 -4.05 0.58 9.50
N MET A 117 -5.01 0.37 10.40
CA MET A 117 -6.02 -0.69 10.32
C MET A 117 -7.39 -0.18 9.86
N TYR A 118 -7.53 1.08 9.50
CA TYR A 118 -8.81 1.66 9.10
C TYR A 118 -9.36 1.00 7.82
N SER A 119 -10.56 0.46 7.90
CA SER A 119 -11.19 -0.31 6.82
C SER A 119 -12.63 0.09 6.53
N ALA A 120 -13.14 1.16 7.15
CA ALA A 120 -14.56 1.50 7.10
C ALA A 120 -15.02 2.07 5.75
N ASP A 121 -14.12 2.54 4.92
CA ASP A 121 -14.44 3.13 3.63
C ASP A 121 -14.29 2.09 2.50
N ALA A 122 -15.21 1.12 2.50
CA ALA A 122 -15.20 0.03 1.53
C ALA A 122 -15.49 0.47 0.10
N ASP A 123 -16.26 1.56 -0.09
CA ASP A 123 -16.64 2.07 -1.40
C ASP A 123 -15.48 2.79 -2.11
N ASN A 124 -14.60 3.44 -1.36
CA ASN A 124 -13.40 4.10 -1.89
C ASN A 124 -12.16 3.21 -1.88
N GLY A 125 -12.31 1.99 -1.44
CA GLY A 125 -11.24 1.03 -1.28
C GLY A 125 -10.87 0.85 0.18
N ASN A 126 -10.36 -0.32 0.47
CA ASN A 126 -9.83 -0.61 1.78
C ASN A 126 -8.61 0.29 2.02
N GLN A 127 -8.71 1.27 2.90
CA GLN A 127 -7.66 2.24 3.20
C GLN A 127 -6.64 1.71 4.22
N ARG A 128 -6.69 0.44 4.58
CA ARG A 128 -5.65 -0.18 5.39
C ARG A 128 -4.30 -0.04 4.70
N PHE A 129 -3.28 0.24 5.46
CA PHE A 129 -1.93 0.41 4.93
C PHE A 129 -1.45 -0.82 4.14
N ILE A 130 -1.74 -2.04 4.63
CA ILE A 130 -1.41 -3.28 3.90
C ILE A 130 -2.13 -3.37 2.54
N SER A 131 -3.36 -2.88 2.44
CA SER A 131 -4.10 -2.89 1.17
C SER A 131 -3.47 -1.96 0.15
N ILE A 132 -2.99 -0.80 0.58
CA ILE A 132 -2.26 0.16 -0.27
C ILE A 132 -0.96 -0.47 -0.78
N LEU A 133 -0.20 -1.16 0.09
CA LEU A 133 1.02 -1.88 -0.29
C LEU A 133 0.73 -2.98 -1.32
N LEU A 134 -0.26 -3.82 -1.07
CA LEU A 134 -0.62 -4.92 -1.99
C LEU A 134 -1.14 -4.38 -3.33
N GLN A 135 -1.89 -3.28 -3.33
CA GLN A 135 -2.35 -2.64 -4.57
C GLN A 135 -1.17 -2.08 -5.37
N ALA A 136 -0.21 -1.42 -4.71
CA ALA A 136 1.00 -0.90 -5.36
C ALA A 136 1.84 -2.02 -6.01
N LEU A 137 1.93 -3.19 -5.35
CA LEU A 137 2.59 -4.37 -5.88
C LEU A 137 1.81 -5.00 -7.05
N GLN A 138 0.48 -5.05 -6.95
CA GLN A 138 -0.38 -5.55 -8.02
C GLN A 138 -0.28 -4.71 -9.28
N ASP A 139 -0.23 -3.38 -9.13
CA ASP A 139 -0.08 -2.44 -10.24
C ASP A 139 1.35 -2.39 -10.79
N SER A 140 2.28 -3.17 -10.21
CA SER A 140 3.73 -3.16 -10.54
C SER A 140 4.37 -1.77 -10.43
N ALA A 141 3.82 -0.92 -9.60
CA ALA A 141 4.37 0.40 -9.35
C ALA A 141 5.61 0.35 -8.43
N VAL A 142 5.72 -0.72 -7.63
CA VAL A 142 6.83 -0.97 -6.71
C VAL A 142 7.24 -2.43 -6.80
N THR A 143 8.53 -2.71 -6.56
CA THR A 143 9.07 -4.06 -6.50
C THR A 143 9.17 -4.53 -5.06
N ALA A 144 8.74 -5.76 -4.79
CA ALA A 144 8.97 -6.43 -3.52
C ALA A 144 10.28 -7.24 -3.55
N PHE A 145 10.92 -7.35 -2.40
CA PHE A 145 12.17 -8.10 -2.20
C PHE A 145 12.00 -9.11 -1.06
N SER A 146 12.72 -10.23 -1.15
CA SER A 146 12.69 -11.26 -0.11
C SER A 146 13.54 -10.90 1.11
N ASP A 147 14.51 -10.01 0.94
CA ASP A 147 15.52 -9.68 1.94
C ASP A 147 15.56 -8.18 2.27
N GLU A 148 16.00 -7.86 3.48
CA GLU A 148 16.15 -6.48 3.96
C GLU A 148 17.21 -5.66 3.21
N ARG A 149 18.05 -6.31 2.40
CA ARG A 149 19.10 -5.67 1.58
C ARG A 149 18.61 -5.28 0.18
N PHE A 150 17.38 -5.66 -0.17
CA PHE A 150 16.78 -5.41 -1.49
C PHE A 150 17.54 -6.04 -2.65
N THR A 151 18.12 -7.25 -2.44
CA THR A 151 18.95 -7.92 -3.44
C THR A 151 18.14 -8.82 -4.35
N THR A 152 17.13 -9.50 -3.81
CA THR A 152 16.36 -10.52 -4.51
C THR A 152 14.92 -10.08 -4.73
N PRO A 153 14.57 -9.66 -5.96
CA PRO A 153 13.19 -9.28 -6.27
C PRO A 153 12.27 -10.51 -6.25
N MET A 154 11.04 -10.32 -5.78
CA MET A 154 10.01 -11.34 -5.72
C MET A 154 8.98 -11.18 -6.83
N THR A 155 8.47 -12.29 -7.31
CA THR A 155 7.37 -12.32 -8.28
C THR A 155 6.01 -12.13 -7.59
N LYS A 156 5.01 -11.65 -8.35
CA LYS A 156 3.63 -11.51 -7.82
C LYS A 156 3.06 -12.83 -7.32
N ALA A 157 3.38 -13.94 -8.00
CA ALA A 157 2.91 -15.27 -7.62
C ALA A 157 3.48 -15.72 -6.25
N GLU A 158 4.77 -15.46 -5.99
CA GLU A 158 5.41 -15.73 -4.70
C GLU A 158 4.80 -14.90 -3.58
N ILE A 159 4.60 -13.59 -3.83
CA ILE A 159 3.95 -12.70 -2.87
C ILE A 159 2.53 -13.20 -2.56
N ALA A 160 1.76 -13.56 -3.59
CA ALA A 160 0.41 -14.07 -3.42
C ALA A 160 0.40 -15.36 -2.59
N LYS A 161 1.36 -16.26 -2.79
CA LYS A 161 1.51 -17.49 -2.00
C LYS A 161 1.82 -17.19 -0.53
N MET A 162 2.70 -16.24 -0.24
CA MET A 162 3.05 -15.84 1.13
C MET A 162 1.89 -15.16 1.87
N VAL A 163 1.17 -14.28 1.17
CA VAL A 163 0.10 -13.47 1.76
C VAL A 163 -1.17 -14.30 1.97
N ALA A 164 -1.63 -15.04 0.95
CA ALA A 164 -2.85 -15.83 0.98
C ALA A 164 -2.64 -17.29 1.45
N GLY A 165 -1.40 -17.77 1.43
CA GLY A 165 -1.08 -19.16 1.69
C GLY A 165 -1.15 -20.03 0.44
N GLU A 166 -1.01 -21.35 0.66
CA GLU A 166 -1.05 -22.32 -0.44
C GLU A 166 -2.46 -22.51 -1.00
N GLU A 167 -2.53 -22.90 -2.25
CA GLU A 167 -3.80 -23.24 -2.88
C GLU A 167 -4.35 -24.54 -2.29
N ILE A 168 -5.62 -24.53 -1.92
CA ILE A 168 -6.33 -25.70 -1.41
C ILE A 168 -7.11 -26.33 -2.56
N GLU A 169 -6.90 -27.59 -2.81
CA GLU A 169 -7.71 -28.37 -3.75
C GLU A 169 -9.02 -28.81 -3.07
N ILE A 170 -10.11 -28.25 -3.55
CA ILE A 170 -11.45 -28.58 -3.06
C ILE A 170 -12.09 -29.54 -4.08
N ALA A 171 -12.48 -30.73 -3.60
CA ALA A 171 -13.24 -31.66 -4.42
C ALA A 171 -14.62 -31.07 -4.75
N THR A 172 -14.95 -31.01 -6.03
CA THR A 172 -16.28 -30.58 -6.48
C THR A 172 -17.17 -31.83 -6.60
N TYR A 173 -18.29 -31.81 -5.90
CA TYR A 173 -19.26 -32.89 -5.90
C TYR A 173 -20.42 -32.58 -6.85
N ASP A 174 -20.85 -33.57 -7.60
CA ASP A 174 -22.07 -33.51 -8.41
C ASP A 174 -23.31 -33.66 -7.51
N THR A 175 -24.49 -33.28 -8.03
CA THR A 175 -25.80 -33.42 -7.36
C THR A 175 -26.07 -34.84 -6.83
N LEU A 176 -25.36 -35.84 -7.30
CA LEU A 176 -25.42 -37.25 -6.87
C LEU A 176 -24.36 -37.61 -5.79
N GLY A 177 -23.52 -36.64 -5.35
CA GLY A 177 -22.49 -36.87 -4.35
C GLY A 177 -21.19 -37.50 -4.86
N ASN A 178 -21.04 -37.66 -6.19
CA ASN A 178 -19.79 -38.16 -6.78
C ASN A 178 -18.80 -37.03 -7.00
N VAL A 179 -17.50 -37.31 -6.77
CA VAL A 179 -16.43 -36.33 -7.03
C VAL A 179 -16.30 -36.17 -8.54
N ASN A 180 -16.67 -34.99 -9.05
CA ASN A 180 -16.67 -34.66 -10.48
C ASN A 180 -15.39 -33.91 -10.91
N GLY A 181 -14.54 -33.51 -9.97
CA GLY A 181 -13.28 -32.82 -10.25
C GLY A 181 -12.70 -32.17 -8.98
N THR A 182 -11.48 -31.66 -9.09
CA THR A 182 -10.85 -30.82 -8.06
C THR A 182 -10.73 -29.40 -8.57
N THR A 183 -11.27 -28.45 -7.82
CA THR A 183 -11.11 -27.02 -8.11
C THR A 183 -10.06 -26.45 -7.16
N LYS A 184 -9.02 -25.85 -7.71
CA LYS A 184 -8.02 -25.13 -6.92
C LYS A 184 -8.59 -23.80 -6.48
N LYS A 185 -8.75 -23.61 -5.18
CA LYS A 185 -9.19 -22.35 -4.60
C LYS A 185 -8.09 -21.80 -3.69
N ARG A 186 -7.69 -20.58 -3.95
CA ARG A 186 -6.79 -19.85 -3.02
C ARG A 186 -7.64 -19.20 -1.93
N ASN A 187 -7.19 -19.30 -0.68
CA ASN A 187 -7.84 -18.63 0.42
C ASN A 187 -7.82 -17.11 0.21
N GLU A 188 -8.92 -16.46 0.60
CA GLU A 188 -8.94 -15.00 0.62
C GLU A 188 -7.92 -14.47 1.65
N VAL A 189 -7.23 -13.39 1.27
CA VAL A 189 -6.25 -12.75 2.14
C VAL A 189 -6.97 -12.16 3.35
N ASN A 190 -6.63 -12.63 4.53
CA ASN A 190 -7.11 -12.02 5.76
C ASN A 190 -6.25 -10.80 6.09
N LEU A 191 -6.72 -9.62 5.74
CA LEU A 191 -6.02 -8.34 5.96
C LEU A 191 -5.89 -7.99 7.45
N ASP A 192 -6.75 -8.53 8.31
CA ASP A 192 -6.68 -8.28 9.76
C ASP A 192 -5.50 -8.98 10.45
N SER A 193 -4.90 -9.97 9.78
CA SER A 193 -3.72 -10.66 10.29
C SER A 193 -2.44 -9.82 10.21
N PHE A 194 -2.45 -8.73 9.43
CA PHE A 194 -1.30 -7.86 9.22
C PHE A 194 -1.37 -6.64 10.15
N TYR A 195 -1.02 -6.84 11.40
CA TYR A 195 -1.02 -5.77 12.41
C TYR A 195 0.39 -5.32 12.83
N ARG A 196 1.45 -5.91 12.24
CA ARG A 196 2.82 -5.50 12.51
C ARG A 196 3.55 -5.18 11.21
N PHE A 197 4.41 -4.16 11.28
CA PHE A 197 5.29 -3.77 10.19
C PHE A 197 6.69 -3.54 10.74
N HIS A 198 7.70 -4.01 10.01
CA HIS A 198 9.08 -3.64 10.27
C HIS A 198 9.44 -2.45 9.38
N LEU A 199 10.10 -1.47 9.98
CA LEU A 199 10.63 -0.28 9.32
C LEU A 199 12.14 -0.33 9.42
N LYS A 200 12.82 -0.32 8.28
CA LYS A 200 14.27 -0.16 8.21
C LYS A 200 14.56 1.31 7.98
N GLU A 201 15.29 1.89 8.91
CA GLU A 201 15.65 3.31 8.91
C GLU A 201 17.17 3.47 8.95
N GLU A 202 17.64 4.58 8.45
CA GLU A 202 19.02 5.03 8.59
C GLU A 202 19.03 6.40 9.26
N VAL A 203 19.82 6.50 10.32
CA VAL A 203 20.06 7.73 11.07
C VAL A 203 21.40 8.27 10.59
N ILE A 204 21.40 9.51 10.13
CA ILE A 204 22.58 10.16 9.56
C ILE A 204 22.73 11.54 10.20
N PHE A 205 23.90 11.81 10.78
CA PHE A 205 24.26 13.18 11.14
C PHE A 205 25.11 13.80 10.04
N ASP A 206 24.62 14.87 9.47
CA ASP A 206 25.27 15.61 8.42
C ASP A 206 26.10 16.75 9.02
N LYS A 207 27.40 16.75 8.74
CA LYS A 207 28.34 17.75 9.25
C LYS A 207 28.09 19.14 8.64
N GLU A 208 27.66 19.20 7.38
CA GLU A 208 27.48 20.47 6.68
C GLU A 208 26.28 21.24 7.23
N SER A 209 25.13 20.58 7.36
CA SER A 209 23.92 21.18 7.92
C SER A 209 23.83 21.15 9.44
N SER A 210 24.71 20.38 10.11
CA SER A 210 24.68 20.12 11.56
C SER A 210 23.33 19.59 12.05
N ARG A 211 22.68 18.71 11.25
CA ARG A 211 21.36 18.13 11.54
C ARG A 211 21.39 16.62 11.53
N LEU A 212 20.52 16.04 12.35
CA LEU A 212 20.26 14.61 12.38
C LEU A 212 19.09 14.28 11.44
N PHE A 213 19.36 13.48 10.42
CA PHE A 213 18.35 13.00 9.47
C PHE A 213 17.96 11.57 9.76
N TRP A 214 16.68 11.31 9.70
CA TRP A 214 16.10 9.98 9.75
C TRP A 214 15.53 9.64 8.37
N ARG A 215 16.06 8.64 7.72
CA ARG A 215 15.60 8.20 6.41
C ARG A 215 15.04 6.79 6.49
N ILE A 216 13.78 6.63 6.11
CA ILE A 216 13.19 5.31 5.98
C ILE A 216 13.70 4.71 4.67
N LEU A 217 14.26 3.51 4.74
CA LEU A 217 14.78 2.79 3.59
C LEU A 217 13.82 1.71 3.11
N GLY A 218 13.11 1.05 4.03
CA GLY A 218 12.21 -0.03 3.66
C GLY A 218 11.15 -0.32 4.69
N ILE A 219 10.09 -0.94 4.19
CA ILE A 219 8.94 -1.37 4.99
C ILE A 219 8.65 -2.83 4.66
N ALA A 220 8.41 -3.65 5.68
CA ALA A 220 8.00 -5.04 5.53
C ALA A 220 6.78 -5.36 6.39
N PRO A 221 5.71 -5.93 5.83
CA PRO A 221 4.63 -6.49 6.62
C PRO A 221 5.09 -7.77 7.31
N VAL A 222 4.66 -7.95 8.55
CA VAL A 222 5.03 -9.08 9.39
C VAL A 222 3.78 -9.88 9.73
N LYS A 223 3.85 -11.19 9.57
CA LYS A 223 2.78 -12.12 9.89
C LYS A 223 3.27 -13.15 10.88
N ASN A 224 2.42 -13.48 11.86
CA ASN A 224 2.71 -14.61 12.74
C ASN A 224 2.50 -15.93 11.96
N VAL A 225 3.53 -16.75 11.95
CA VAL A 225 3.48 -18.07 11.32
C VAL A 225 3.05 -19.09 12.37
N ILE A 226 1.83 -19.59 12.24
CA ILE A 226 1.30 -20.67 13.08
C ILE A 226 1.32 -21.94 12.23
N THR A 227 2.02 -22.97 12.70
CA THR A 227 2.02 -24.28 12.04
C THR A 227 0.65 -24.93 12.11
N SER A 228 0.38 -25.88 11.20
CA SER A 228 -0.85 -26.69 11.21
C SER A 228 -1.11 -27.42 12.55
N GLY A 229 -0.07 -27.64 13.36
CA GLY A 229 -0.16 -28.16 14.72
C GLY A 229 -0.45 -27.13 15.81
N GLY A 230 -0.70 -25.86 15.47
CA GLY A 230 -1.00 -24.79 16.43
C GLY A 230 0.24 -24.20 17.12
N VAL A 231 1.44 -24.59 16.72
CA VAL A 231 2.69 -24.04 17.28
C VAL A 231 2.98 -22.69 16.61
N ASP A 232 3.09 -21.63 17.41
CA ASP A 232 3.52 -20.31 16.95
C ASP A 232 5.04 -20.32 16.74
N LEU A 233 5.47 -20.21 15.48
CA LEU A 233 6.87 -20.09 15.09
C LEU A 233 7.40 -18.66 15.22
N GLY A 234 6.54 -17.73 15.64
CA GLY A 234 6.88 -16.32 15.78
C GLY A 234 6.52 -15.48 14.57
N ALA A 235 6.91 -14.22 14.65
CA ALA A 235 6.68 -13.25 13.60
C ALA A 235 7.73 -13.39 12.49
N SER A 236 7.28 -13.51 11.25
CA SER A 236 8.12 -13.55 10.05
C SER A 236 7.78 -12.40 9.11
N GLU A 237 8.81 -11.77 8.57
CA GLU A 237 8.69 -10.78 7.49
C GLU A 237 8.25 -11.53 6.22
N LEU A 238 7.29 -10.96 5.49
CA LEU A 238 6.81 -11.59 4.27
C LEU A 238 7.60 -11.13 3.05
N PHE A 239 7.74 -9.82 2.92
CA PHE A 239 8.49 -9.19 1.83
C PHE A 239 8.91 -7.79 2.25
N TRP A 240 9.94 -7.27 1.61
CA TRP A 240 10.42 -5.92 1.80
C TRP A 240 10.04 -5.04 0.61
N VAL A 241 9.65 -3.82 0.87
CA VAL A 241 9.41 -2.80 -0.15
C VAL A 241 10.37 -1.64 0.10
N TYR A 242 11.03 -1.18 -0.97
CA TYR A 242 11.90 -0.02 -0.88
C TYR A 242 11.06 1.25 -0.74
N TYR A 243 11.23 1.94 0.38
CA TYR A 243 10.37 3.07 0.74
C TYR A 243 10.46 4.27 -0.20
N PRO A 244 11.64 4.68 -0.72
CA PRO A 244 11.72 5.79 -1.65
C PRO A 244 10.89 5.60 -2.93
N ASP A 245 10.79 4.36 -3.44
CA ASP A 245 9.94 4.05 -4.60
C ASP A 245 8.44 4.07 -4.24
N LEU A 246 8.12 3.80 -2.98
CA LEU A 246 6.75 3.80 -2.47
C LEU A 246 6.22 5.23 -2.20
N ARG A 247 7.07 6.20 -1.90
CA ARG A 247 6.70 7.57 -1.54
C ARG A 247 5.74 8.25 -2.52
N PRO A 248 5.94 8.19 -3.86
CA PRO A 248 5.03 8.82 -4.83
C PRO A 248 3.61 8.23 -4.79
N ILE A 249 3.50 6.98 -4.36
CA ILE A 249 2.20 6.31 -4.19
C ILE A 249 1.57 6.75 -2.87
N LEU A 250 2.32 6.69 -1.77
CA LEU A 250 1.85 7.08 -0.45
C LEU A 250 1.41 8.54 -0.36
N ALA A 251 2.01 9.43 -1.15
CA ALA A 251 1.61 10.83 -1.22
C ALA A 251 0.15 11.02 -1.73
N LYS A 252 -0.34 10.06 -2.51
CA LYS A 252 -1.70 10.10 -3.11
C LYS A 252 -2.79 9.52 -2.22
N TYR A 253 -2.43 8.75 -1.20
CA TYR A 253 -3.38 8.15 -0.27
C TYR A 253 -3.49 8.96 1.01
N GLU A 254 -4.72 9.18 1.46
CA GLU A 254 -5.03 9.93 2.68
C GLU A 254 -5.04 9.00 3.89
N VAL A 255 -4.52 9.50 5.01
CA VAL A 255 -4.60 8.82 6.29
C VAL A 255 -5.92 9.17 6.97
N TYR A 256 -6.60 8.15 7.49
CA TYR A 256 -7.81 8.37 8.27
C TYR A 256 -7.52 9.21 9.53
N ASN A 257 -8.24 10.32 9.68
CA ASN A 257 -8.22 11.17 10.86
C ASN A 257 -9.65 11.42 11.37
N GLY A 258 -10.15 10.54 12.23
CA GLY A 258 -11.52 10.63 12.74
C GLY A 258 -11.82 11.83 13.67
N LYS A 259 -10.79 12.58 14.07
CA LYS A 259 -10.94 13.74 14.96
C LYS A 259 -10.93 15.07 14.24
N ASN A 260 -10.26 15.16 13.11
CA ASN A 260 -10.11 16.38 12.34
C ASN A 260 -10.16 16.12 10.84
N PHE A 261 -11.35 16.19 10.27
CA PHE A 261 -11.55 15.99 8.83
C PHE A 261 -10.92 17.07 7.96
N SER A 262 -10.67 18.26 8.49
CA SER A 262 -10.01 19.34 7.74
C SER A 262 -8.49 19.20 7.72
N GLY A 263 -7.91 18.45 8.65
CA GLY A 263 -6.47 18.18 8.73
C GLY A 263 -6.11 16.98 7.85
N ARG A 264 -6.24 17.11 6.53
CA ARG A 264 -5.92 16.06 5.57
C ARG A 264 -4.41 15.86 5.47
N MET A 265 -3.96 14.64 5.71
CA MET A 265 -2.56 14.24 5.69
C MET A 265 -2.39 13.01 4.82
N SER A 266 -1.31 12.95 4.05
CA SER A 266 -0.97 11.76 3.28
C SER A 266 -0.21 10.72 4.12
N TRP A 267 -0.17 9.48 3.64
CA TRP A 267 0.65 8.45 4.27
C TRP A 267 2.14 8.80 4.24
N GLU A 268 2.60 9.45 3.19
CA GLU A 268 3.97 9.90 3.10
C GLU A 268 4.28 10.96 4.18
N GLU A 269 3.41 11.95 4.35
CA GLU A 269 3.55 12.97 5.41
C GLU A 269 3.51 12.35 6.82
N LEU A 270 2.71 11.31 7.05
CA LEU A 270 2.67 10.59 8.32
C LEU A 270 4.03 9.95 8.63
N PHE A 271 4.66 9.30 7.67
CA PHE A 271 5.95 8.67 7.85
C PHE A 271 7.09 9.69 8.02
N GLU A 272 7.13 10.73 7.19
CA GLU A 272 8.18 11.75 7.25
C GLU A 272 8.10 12.61 8.52
N ASN A 273 6.90 12.96 8.96
CA ASN A 273 6.69 13.67 10.23
C ASN A 273 6.75 12.73 11.46
N ARG A 274 6.98 11.43 11.24
CA ARG A 274 7.12 10.40 12.28
C ARG A 274 5.92 10.34 13.24
N LEU A 275 4.71 10.50 12.71
CA LEU A 275 3.47 10.48 13.48
C LEU A 275 2.97 9.05 13.73
N PHE A 276 3.88 8.17 14.12
CA PHE A 276 3.61 6.77 14.47
C PHE A 276 4.44 6.34 15.67
N SER A 277 3.97 5.32 16.40
CA SER A 277 4.71 4.67 17.47
C SER A 277 5.39 3.41 16.95
N ALA A 278 6.68 3.25 17.25
CA ALA A 278 7.44 2.06 16.89
C ALA A 278 8.58 1.81 17.87
N ARG A 279 8.82 0.53 18.18
CA ARG A 279 9.92 0.10 19.06
C ARG A 279 11.14 -0.34 18.26
N VAL A 280 12.33 -0.09 18.76
CA VAL A 280 13.57 -0.56 18.15
C VAL A 280 13.74 -2.06 18.43
N ILE A 281 13.95 -2.85 17.37
CA ILE A 281 14.16 -4.31 17.45
C ILE A 281 15.56 -4.75 17.01
N LYS A 282 16.28 -3.89 16.26
CA LYS A 282 17.62 -4.15 15.77
C LYS A 282 18.34 -2.83 15.54
N THR A 283 19.65 -2.83 15.81
CA THR A 283 20.51 -1.68 15.53
C THR A 283 21.84 -2.14 14.99
N SER A 284 22.51 -1.31 14.21
CA SER A 284 23.90 -1.53 13.79
C SER A 284 24.93 -1.01 14.81
N MET A 285 24.47 -0.34 15.89
CA MET A 285 25.32 0.17 16.96
C MET A 285 25.80 -1.00 17.83
N ASP A 286 27.10 -1.16 17.98
CA ASP A 286 27.71 -2.21 18.81
C ASP A 286 27.21 -3.64 18.54
N ASN A 287 26.75 -3.89 17.30
CA ASN A 287 26.16 -5.16 16.90
C ASN A 287 26.88 -5.79 15.70
N PRO A 288 28.11 -6.31 15.88
CA PRO A 288 28.90 -6.87 14.78
C PRO A 288 28.31 -8.13 14.16
N LYS A 289 27.42 -8.83 14.88
CA LYS A 289 26.75 -10.05 14.41
C LYS A 289 25.40 -9.80 13.76
N ASP A 290 24.97 -8.53 13.69
CA ASP A 290 23.67 -8.11 13.12
C ASP A 290 22.44 -8.84 13.73
N LEU A 291 22.48 -9.07 15.06
CA LEU A 291 21.44 -9.76 15.80
C LEU A 291 20.24 -8.85 16.09
N LEU A 292 19.08 -9.45 16.20
CA LEU A 292 17.92 -8.78 16.80
C LEU A 292 18.14 -8.60 18.30
N ILE A 293 17.62 -7.52 18.91
CA ILE A 293 17.75 -7.26 20.35
C ILE A 293 17.24 -8.44 21.19
N LYS A 294 16.18 -9.11 20.75
CA LYS A 294 15.66 -10.32 21.40
C LYS A 294 16.67 -11.47 21.50
N ASN A 295 17.66 -11.49 20.61
CA ASN A 295 18.69 -12.52 20.56
C ASN A 295 19.99 -12.12 21.27
N TYR A 296 20.02 -10.97 21.96
CA TYR A 296 21.18 -10.56 22.72
C TYR A 296 21.36 -11.45 23.96
N PRO A 297 22.59 -11.76 24.35
CA PRO A 297 22.86 -12.55 25.54
C PRO A 297 22.22 -11.91 26.77
N GLY A 298 21.41 -12.67 27.50
CA GLY A 298 20.71 -12.21 28.71
C GLY A 298 19.37 -11.49 28.47
N LEU A 299 18.97 -11.24 27.21
CA LEU A 299 17.72 -10.57 26.88
C LEU A 299 16.64 -11.51 26.30
N ASN A 300 16.99 -12.75 25.98
CA ASN A 300 16.13 -13.69 25.25
C ASN A 300 14.78 -13.99 25.94
N GLU A 301 14.75 -14.01 27.27
CA GLU A 301 13.58 -14.42 28.03
C GLU A 301 12.75 -13.24 28.61
N ASN A 302 13.31 -12.03 28.55
CA ASN A 302 12.69 -10.89 29.22
C ASN A 302 12.33 -9.77 28.23
N GLY A 303 11.04 -9.75 27.80
CA GLY A 303 10.52 -8.74 26.90
C GLY A 303 10.64 -7.30 27.42
N LEU A 304 10.63 -7.11 28.75
CA LEU A 304 10.79 -5.79 29.35
C LEU A 304 12.22 -5.26 29.16
N LEU A 305 13.24 -6.11 29.36
CA LEU A 305 14.64 -5.74 29.12
C LEU A 305 14.90 -5.44 27.64
N GLN A 306 14.23 -6.17 26.72
CA GLN A 306 14.32 -5.88 25.29
C GLN A 306 13.76 -4.48 24.95
N LEU A 307 12.66 -4.07 25.60
CA LEU A 307 12.12 -2.71 25.45
C LEU A 307 13.08 -1.66 25.99
N PHE A 308 13.65 -1.88 27.18
CA PHE A 308 14.64 -0.97 27.74
C PHE A 308 15.87 -0.82 26.83
N GLU A 309 16.38 -1.91 26.27
CA GLU A 309 17.50 -1.82 25.33
C GLU A 309 17.13 -1.05 24.06
N GLY A 310 15.91 -1.22 23.55
CA GLY A 310 15.39 -0.41 22.46
C GLY A 310 15.32 1.09 22.77
N GLU A 311 14.94 1.46 24.02
CA GLU A 311 14.94 2.85 24.45
C GLU A 311 16.36 3.37 24.68
N ASN A 312 17.30 2.55 25.22
CA ASN A 312 18.72 2.89 25.34
C ASN A 312 19.34 3.25 23.97
N VAL A 313 18.97 2.56 22.92
CA VAL A 313 19.43 2.91 21.55
C VAL A 313 18.93 4.31 21.15
N LYS A 314 17.68 4.65 21.42
CA LYS A 314 17.14 5.99 21.12
C LYS A 314 17.85 7.06 21.96
N GLU A 315 18.08 6.78 23.23
CA GLU A 315 18.77 7.69 24.14
C GLU A 315 20.23 7.94 23.71
N ARG A 316 20.95 6.90 23.26
CA ARG A 316 22.30 7.06 22.72
C ARG A 316 22.35 7.97 21.50
N ILE A 317 21.37 7.87 20.60
CA ILE A 317 21.27 8.74 19.42
C ILE A 317 20.99 10.19 19.87
N PHE A 318 20.05 10.36 20.80
CA PHE A 318 19.71 11.66 21.35
C PHE A 318 20.91 12.29 22.08
N ASN A 319 21.62 11.54 22.90
CA ASN A 319 22.81 12.02 23.62
C ASN A 319 23.92 12.42 22.65
N TYR A 320 24.13 11.63 21.56
CA TYR A 320 25.08 12.00 20.53
C TYR A 320 24.75 13.36 19.90
N GLU A 321 23.49 13.62 19.58
CA GLU A 321 23.05 14.92 19.08
C GLU A 321 23.26 16.05 20.10
N GLN A 322 22.93 15.79 21.38
CA GLN A 322 23.13 16.77 22.47
C GLN A 322 24.61 17.08 22.73
N ASP A 323 25.48 16.08 22.71
CA ASP A 323 26.92 16.24 22.93
C ASP A 323 27.58 17.11 21.86
N LEU A 324 27.02 17.13 20.64
CA LEU A 324 27.51 18.02 19.57
C LEU A 324 27.20 19.50 19.81
N TRP A 325 26.20 19.79 20.63
CA TRP A 325 25.79 21.16 20.99
C TRP A 325 26.31 21.61 22.35
N SER A 326 26.88 20.71 23.16
CA SER A 326 27.47 21.06 24.44
C SER A 326 28.86 21.67 24.23
N TYR A 327 29.05 22.88 24.69
CA TYR A 327 30.34 23.57 24.72
C TYR A 327 31.01 23.36 26.08
#